data_8714161aee85ad072d75f190a46a5c75
#
_entry.id   8714161aee85ad072d75f190a46a5c75
#
_cell.length_a   1.000
_cell.length_b   1.000
_cell.length_c   1.000
_cell.angle_alpha   90.00
_cell.angle_beta   90.00
_cell.angle_gamma   90.00
#
_symmetry.space_group_name_H-M   'P 1'
#
loop_
_entity.id
_entity.type
_entity.pdbx_description
1 polymer ?
#
loop_
_entity_poly.entity_id
_entity_poly.type
_entity_poly.pdbx_seq_one_letter_code
_entity_poly.pdbx_strand_id
1 'polypeptide(L)'
;SNVMARVAGITKTNTSVFPEKRGDGFCARMDTRMESVKVFGIVDITVLAAGSMFLGEVHEPIKGTKNPQKMLNSGIPFTKKPIAIQFDYKVKMSDREKRIRATGFSRITDVEGKDFPEVNLFLQKRWEDEKGNIYAKRVGTMVVRYYTTTDWHNNATYSIMYGDITGDPAYKAHMMRLQVEERYTVNSKGESVPIKEVAWGTKDDVPTHLLLQFTSSHGGAYIGSPGNSLWIDNVKLVY
;
A
#
# COMPACT_ATOMS: atom_id res chain seq x y z
N SER A 1 8.16 2.50 -10.55
CA SER A 1 9.13 2.91 -9.51
C SER A 1 10.10 1.77 -9.26
N ASN A 2 11.35 2.10 -9.04
CA ASN A 2 12.40 1.14 -8.69
C ASN A 2 12.66 1.24 -7.19
N VAL A 3 12.64 0.13 -6.49
CA VAL A 3 13.03 0.06 -5.08
C VAL A 3 14.40 -0.63 -4.99
N MET A 4 15.35 0.05 -4.37
CA MET A 4 16.71 -0.45 -4.21
C MET A 4 16.83 -1.18 -2.87
N ALA A 5 17.27 -2.43 -2.90
CA ALA A 5 17.60 -3.20 -1.71
C ALA A 5 19.06 -3.63 -1.72
N ARG A 6 19.71 -3.56 -0.56
CA ARG A 6 21.09 -4.02 -0.38
C ARG A 6 21.12 -5.16 0.63
N VAL A 7 21.53 -6.34 0.15
CA VAL A 7 21.63 -7.56 0.95
C VAL A 7 22.99 -8.20 0.71
N ALA A 8 23.68 -8.56 1.76
CA ALA A 8 25.02 -9.19 1.70
C ALA A 8 26.02 -8.46 0.78
N GLY A 9 26.01 -7.12 0.77
CA GLY A 9 26.89 -6.32 -0.07
C GLY A 9 26.44 -6.17 -1.54
N ILE A 10 25.41 -6.88 -1.96
CA ILE A 10 24.82 -6.78 -3.31
C ILE A 10 23.67 -5.79 -3.29
N THR A 11 23.70 -4.80 -4.19
CA THR A 11 22.59 -3.87 -4.41
C THR A 11 21.82 -4.33 -5.62
N LYS A 12 20.49 -4.52 -5.48
CA LYS A 12 19.59 -4.82 -6.58
C LYS A 12 18.42 -3.83 -6.57
N THR A 13 18.08 -3.37 -7.75
CA THR A 13 16.88 -2.57 -8.00
C THR A 13 15.81 -3.47 -8.62
N ASN A 14 14.65 -3.53 -7.99
CA ASN A 14 13.50 -4.25 -8.50
C ASN A 14 12.43 -3.28 -8.98
N THR A 15 11.82 -3.59 -10.12
CA THR A 15 10.71 -2.83 -10.68
C THR A 15 9.48 -3.72 -10.66
N SER A 16 8.47 -3.33 -9.89
CA SER A 16 7.16 -3.99 -9.83
C SER A 16 6.02 -3.04 -10.23
N VAL A 17 6.37 -1.80 -10.62
CA VAL A 17 5.45 -0.79 -11.14
C VAL A 17 5.99 -0.27 -12.47
N PHE A 18 5.19 -0.40 -13.52
CA PHE A 18 5.59 -0.12 -14.91
C PHE A 18 4.66 0.91 -15.54
N PRO A 19 5.17 1.82 -16.37
CA PRO A 19 4.33 2.53 -17.32
C PRO A 19 3.87 1.55 -18.40
N GLU A 20 2.57 1.54 -18.68
CA GLU A 20 2.00 0.77 -19.79
C GLU A 20 1.19 1.70 -20.69
N LYS A 21 1.33 1.57 -22.02
CA LYS A 21 0.65 2.44 -22.98
C LYS A 21 -0.87 2.24 -22.89
N ARG A 22 -1.61 3.36 -22.81
CA ARG A 22 -3.06 3.39 -22.84
C ARG A 22 -3.54 4.58 -23.64
N GLY A 23 -4.17 4.30 -24.79
CA GLY A 23 -4.50 5.35 -25.76
C GLY A 23 -3.26 6.14 -26.16
N ASP A 24 -3.32 7.47 -26.06
CA ASP A 24 -2.19 8.36 -26.36
C ASP A 24 -1.26 8.60 -25.17
N GLY A 25 -1.61 8.09 -23.97
CA GLY A 25 -0.87 8.25 -22.73
C GLY A 25 -0.32 6.95 -22.14
N PHE A 26 -0.10 6.98 -20.85
CA PHE A 26 0.38 5.84 -20.06
C PHE A 26 -0.43 5.70 -18.79
N CYS A 27 -0.74 4.46 -18.42
CA CYS A 27 -1.23 4.08 -17.11
C CYS A 27 -0.11 3.49 -16.26
N ALA A 28 -0.33 3.34 -14.96
CA ALA A 28 0.55 2.62 -14.07
C ALA A 28 0.08 1.16 -13.93
N ARG A 29 0.96 0.19 -14.26
CA ARG A 29 0.75 -1.24 -14.00
C ARG A 29 1.57 -1.67 -12.80
N MET A 30 0.93 -2.30 -11.85
CA MET A 30 1.52 -2.89 -10.65
C MET A 30 1.38 -4.40 -10.69
N ASP A 31 2.49 -5.13 -10.58
CA ASP A 31 2.51 -6.60 -10.65
C ASP A 31 2.97 -7.20 -9.33
N THR A 32 2.34 -8.29 -8.90
CA THR A 32 2.85 -9.18 -7.85
C THR A 32 3.66 -10.29 -8.50
N ARG A 33 4.95 -10.40 -8.16
CA ARG A 33 5.89 -11.31 -8.82
C ARG A 33 6.97 -11.81 -7.88
N MET A 34 7.59 -12.92 -8.27
CA MET A 34 8.77 -13.43 -7.60
C MET A 34 10.01 -12.74 -8.15
N GLU A 35 10.87 -12.29 -7.26
CA GLU A 35 12.15 -11.66 -7.59
C GLU A 35 13.28 -12.48 -6.99
N SER A 36 14.26 -12.87 -7.80
CA SER A 36 15.41 -13.65 -7.35
C SER A 36 16.71 -12.91 -7.55
N VAL A 37 17.61 -13.07 -6.58
CA VAL A 37 18.99 -12.57 -6.62
C VAL A 37 19.94 -13.70 -6.30
N LYS A 38 20.90 -13.96 -7.21
CA LYS A 38 22.03 -14.85 -6.91
C LYS A 38 23.12 -14.10 -6.16
N VAL A 39 23.43 -14.55 -4.96
CA VAL A 39 24.51 -14.00 -4.13
C VAL A 39 25.72 -14.92 -4.25
N PHE A 40 26.86 -14.37 -4.71
CA PHE A 40 28.12 -15.11 -4.95
C PHE A 40 27.98 -16.36 -5.86
N GLY A 41 26.94 -16.40 -6.71
CA GLY A 41 26.69 -17.56 -7.59
C GLY A 41 26.21 -18.84 -6.89
N ILE A 42 26.03 -18.82 -5.56
CA ILE A 42 25.77 -20.01 -4.74
C ILE A 42 24.41 -19.93 -4.04
N VAL A 43 23.99 -18.74 -3.60
CA VAL A 43 22.75 -18.56 -2.81
C VAL A 43 21.72 -17.81 -3.63
N ASP A 44 20.59 -18.45 -3.90
CA ASP A 44 19.43 -17.82 -4.51
C ASP A 44 18.54 -17.22 -3.39
N ILE A 45 18.47 -15.89 -3.34
CA ILE A 45 17.54 -15.19 -2.49
C ILE A 45 16.31 -14.85 -3.31
N THR A 46 15.18 -15.47 -3.00
CA THR A 46 13.92 -15.25 -3.72
C THR A 46 12.89 -14.59 -2.79
N VAL A 47 12.43 -13.42 -3.18
CA VAL A 47 11.41 -12.65 -2.45
C VAL A 47 10.15 -12.48 -3.29
N LEU A 48 9.00 -12.37 -2.63
CA LEU A 48 7.79 -11.89 -3.28
C LEU A 48 7.77 -10.37 -3.22
N ALA A 49 7.60 -9.74 -4.38
CA ALA A 49 7.45 -8.30 -4.53
C ALA A 49 6.05 -7.99 -5.07
N ALA A 50 5.27 -7.21 -4.33
CA ALA A 50 4.01 -6.65 -4.80
C ALA A 50 4.25 -5.23 -5.33
N GLY A 51 3.74 -4.95 -6.54
CA GLY A 51 3.73 -3.60 -7.09
C GLY A 51 2.82 -2.72 -6.27
N SER A 52 3.35 -1.62 -5.78
CA SER A 52 2.60 -0.64 -5.00
C SER A 52 3.02 0.78 -5.36
N MET A 53 2.03 1.66 -5.43
CA MET A 53 2.21 3.11 -5.51
C MET A 53 1.54 3.74 -4.29
N PHE A 54 2.17 4.71 -3.67
CA PHE A 54 1.60 5.39 -2.52
C PHE A 54 2.02 6.86 -2.48
N LEU A 55 1.26 7.67 -1.76
CA LEU A 55 1.66 9.04 -1.44
C LEU A 55 2.58 9.03 -0.23
N GLY A 56 3.78 9.55 -0.42
CA GLY A 56 4.85 9.56 0.57
C GLY A 56 6.22 9.40 -0.06
N GLU A 57 7.19 9.00 0.75
CA GLU A 57 8.60 8.86 0.34
C GLU A 57 9.13 7.49 0.76
N VAL A 58 10.10 6.98 0.01
CA VAL A 58 10.87 5.78 0.36
C VAL A 58 12.29 6.19 0.72
N HIS A 59 12.74 5.83 1.91
CA HIS A 59 14.12 6.01 2.33
C HIS A 59 14.96 4.81 1.88
N GLU A 60 15.70 4.97 0.80
CA GLU A 60 16.55 3.92 0.23
C GLU A 60 18.01 3.99 0.75
N PRO A 61 18.73 2.86 0.76
CA PRO A 61 18.31 1.50 0.39
C PRO A 61 17.59 0.79 1.53
N ILE A 62 16.66 -0.11 1.18
CA ILE A 62 16.07 -1.04 2.16
C ILE A 62 17.14 -2.03 2.60
N LYS A 63 17.56 -1.95 3.87
CA LYS A 63 18.72 -2.71 4.40
C LYS A 63 18.36 -4.09 4.97
N GLY A 64 17.13 -4.53 4.84
CA GLY A 64 16.72 -5.85 5.35
C GLY A 64 15.24 -6.13 5.15
N THR A 65 14.86 -7.39 5.38
CA THR A 65 13.50 -7.87 5.16
C THR A 65 12.64 -7.89 6.44
N LYS A 66 13.22 -7.59 7.61
CA LYS A 66 12.53 -7.75 8.90
C LYS A 66 11.38 -6.77 9.12
N ASN A 67 11.55 -5.52 8.72
CA ASN A 67 10.49 -4.49 8.77
C ASN A 67 10.75 -3.43 7.69
N PRO A 68 10.44 -3.72 6.41
CA PRO A 68 10.68 -2.79 5.31
C PRO A 68 9.79 -1.54 5.39
N GLN A 69 8.65 -1.59 6.09
CA GLN A 69 7.75 -0.44 6.25
C GLN A 69 8.41 0.72 7.00
N LYS A 70 9.41 0.48 7.86
CA LYS A 70 10.18 1.55 8.53
C LYS A 70 10.91 2.49 7.56
N MET A 71 11.11 2.06 6.33
CA MET A 71 11.75 2.87 5.28
C MET A 71 10.74 3.73 4.51
N LEU A 72 9.46 3.70 4.89
CA LEU A 72 8.41 4.49 4.26
C LEU A 72 8.04 5.68 5.15
N ASN A 73 8.06 6.87 4.56
CA ASN A 73 7.40 8.05 5.13
C ASN A 73 6.02 8.15 4.51
N SER A 74 5.01 7.59 5.19
CA SER A 74 3.67 7.38 4.63
C SER A 74 2.79 8.60 4.74
N GLY A 75 2.21 9.01 3.63
CA GLY A 75 1.25 10.12 3.53
C GLY A 75 1.90 11.45 3.24
N ILE A 76 1.09 12.40 2.85
CA ILE A 76 1.47 13.79 2.53
C ILE A 76 0.61 14.77 3.33
N PRO A 77 1.08 16.00 3.61
CA PRO A 77 0.25 17.05 4.20
C PRO A 77 -0.98 17.31 3.34
N PHE A 78 -2.15 17.32 3.98
CA PHE A 78 -3.43 17.48 3.29
C PHE A 78 -4.54 17.89 4.25
N THR A 79 -5.25 18.99 3.93
CA THR A 79 -6.26 19.59 4.82
C THR A 79 -7.66 19.65 4.21
N LYS A 80 -7.84 19.15 2.98
CA LYS A 80 -9.14 19.16 2.32
C LYS A 80 -9.97 17.93 2.68
N LYS A 81 -11.27 17.99 2.43
CA LYS A 81 -12.25 16.93 2.70
C LYS A 81 -12.96 16.49 1.43
N PRO A 82 -12.32 15.67 0.58
CA PRO A 82 -12.98 15.12 -0.61
C PRO A 82 -14.08 14.13 -0.21
N ILE A 83 -15.19 14.12 -0.94
CA ILE A 83 -16.29 13.17 -0.73
C ILE A 83 -16.01 11.79 -1.34
N ALA A 84 -15.15 11.74 -2.36
CA ALA A 84 -14.80 10.49 -3.05
C ALA A 84 -13.42 10.58 -3.71
N ILE A 85 -12.90 9.41 -4.10
CA ILE A 85 -11.82 9.28 -5.09
C ILE A 85 -12.38 8.64 -6.35
N GLN A 86 -11.94 9.10 -7.51
CA GLN A 86 -12.30 8.54 -8.80
C GLN A 86 -11.03 8.20 -9.57
N PHE A 87 -11.02 7.04 -10.23
CA PHE A 87 -9.93 6.60 -11.11
C PHE A 87 -10.40 5.54 -12.09
N ASP A 88 -9.62 5.31 -13.13
CA ASP A 88 -9.79 4.18 -14.03
C ASP A 88 -8.96 3.01 -13.53
N TYR A 89 -9.48 1.80 -13.62
CA TYR A 89 -8.75 0.60 -13.22
C TYR A 89 -9.00 -0.59 -14.13
N LYS A 90 -8.05 -1.53 -14.12
CA LYS A 90 -8.14 -2.87 -14.70
C LYS A 90 -7.44 -3.84 -13.75
N VAL A 91 -7.95 -5.05 -13.65
CA VAL A 91 -7.46 -6.08 -12.72
C VAL A 91 -7.18 -7.39 -13.45
N LYS A 92 -6.05 -8.01 -13.14
CA LYS A 92 -5.80 -9.42 -13.42
C LYS A 92 -5.57 -10.16 -12.12
N MET A 93 -6.34 -11.22 -11.92
CA MET A 93 -6.20 -12.11 -10.77
C MET A 93 -5.35 -13.33 -11.14
N SER A 94 -4.52 -13.74 -10.20
CA SER A 94 -3.85 -15.06 -10.24
C SER A 94 -4.88 -16.17 -9.96
N ASP A 95 -4.65 -17.35 -10.55
CA ASP A 95 -5.47 -18.54 -10.31
C ASP A 95 -5.16 -19.24 -8.98
N ARG A 96 -4.25 -18.69 -8.17
CA ARG A 96 -3.85 -19.29 -6.89
C ARG A 96 -4.95 -19.10 -5.83
N GLU A 97 -5.30 -20.21 -5.18
CA GLU A 97 -6.26 -20.19 -4.05
C GLU A 97 -5.61 -19.74 -2.73
N LYS A 98 -4.28 -19.91 -2.60
CA LYS A 98 -3.51 -19.51 -1.43
C LYS A 98 -2.42 -18.51 -1.80
N ARG A 99 -2.20 -17.57 -0.91
CA ARG A 99 -1.03 -16.69 -0.96
C ARG A 99 0.23 -17.47 -0.65
N ILE A 100 1.38 -16.92 -1.00
CA ILE A 100 2.68 -17.42 -0.54
C ILE A 100 3.41 -16.35 0.25
N ARG A 101 4.26 -16.79 1.16
CA ARG A 101 5.27 -15.97 1.82
C ARG A 101 6.64 -16.33 1.28
N ALA A 102 7.37 -15.34 0.77
CA ALA A 102 8.74 -15.50 0.28
C ALA A 102 9.59 -14.31 0.75
N THR A 103 10.39 -14.51 1.78
CA THR A 103 11.19 -13.46 2.45
C THR A 103 12.66 -13.46 2.04
N GLY A 104 13.07 -14.38 1.18
CA GLY A 104 14.43 -14.48 0.64
C GLY A 104 15.37 -15.42 1.41
N PHE A 105 15.23 -15.53 2.71
CA PHE A 105 16.12 -16.32 3.57
C PHE A 105 15.47 -17.56 4.17
N SER A 106 14.17 -17.72 3.99
CA SER A 106 13.43 -18.88 4.47
C SER A 106 12.71 -19.58 3.33
N ARG A 107 12.34 -20.83 3.60
CA ARG A 107 11.54 -21.61 2.66
C ARG A 107 10.25 -20.87 2.30
N ILE A 108 9.86 -20.89 1.03
CA ILE A 108 8.56 -20.39 0.59
C ILE A 108 7.47 -21.24 1.24
N THR A 109 6.49 -20.58 1.84
CA THR A 109 5.38 -21.23 2.54
C THR A 109 4.05 -20.69 2.05
N ASP A 110 3.02 -21.55 2.05
CA ASP A 110 1.66 -21.13 1.80
C ASP A 110 1.11 -20.33 2.99
N VAL A 111 0.27 -19.34 2.67
CA VAL A 111 -0.49 -18.53 3.62
C VAL A 111 -1.96 -18.62 3.23
N GLU A 112 -2.81 -18.96 4.19
CA GLU A 112 -4.24 -19.14 3.95
C GLU A 112 -4.92 -17.90 3.36
N GLY A 113 -5.89 -18.17 2.50
CA GLY A 113 -6.75 -17.19 1.81
C GLY A 113 -6.14 -16.66 0.50
N LYS A 114 -7.03 -16.26 -0.38
CA LYS A 114 -6.70 -15.61 -1.65
C LYS A 114 -6.06 -14.25 -1.45
N ASP A 115 -5.28 -13.85 -2.42
CA ASP A 115 -4.72 -12.51 -2.51
C ASP A 115 -5.55 -11.65 -3.47
N PHE A 116 -5.64 -10.36 -3.16
CA PHE A 116 -6.44 -9.42 -3.93
C PHE A 116 -5.69 -8.10 -4.12
N PRO A 117 -5.75 -7.50 -5.32
CA PRO A 117 -5.40 -6.09 -5.48
C PRO A 117 -6.30 -5.21 -4.63
N GLU A 118 -5.73 -4.13 -4.10
CA GLU A 118 -6.42 -3.24 -3.15
C GLU A 118 -6.04 -1.78 -3.39
N VAL A 119 -6.99 -0.90 -3.14
CA VAL A 119 -6.76 0.55 -3.04
C VAL A 119 -7.26 1.00 -1.69
N ASN A 120 -6.42 1.73 -0.96
CA ASN A 120 -6.82 2.34 0.31
C ASN A 120 -6.48 3.83 0.35
N LEU A 121 -7.39 4.60 0.91
CA LEU A 121 -7.26 6.02 1.19
C LEU A 121 -7.67 6.29 2.63
N PHE A 122 -6.77 6.93 3.38
CA PHE A 122 -7.06 7.37 4.73
C PHE A 122 -6.78 8.85 4.88
N LEU A 123 -7.71 9.56 5.49
CA LEU A 123 -7.51 10.92 5.96
C LEU A 123 -7.22 10.84 7.46
N GLN A 124 -6.09 11.38 7.88
CA GLN A 124 -5.65 11.35 9.27
C GLN A 124 -5.46 12.76 9.80
N LYS A 125 -5.86 12.99 11.06
CA LYS A 125 -5.46 14.15 11.86
C LYS A 125 -4.33 13.70 12.77
N ARG A 126 -3.10 14.07 12.41
CA ARG A 126 -1.86 13.68 13.13
C ARG A 126 -1.40 14.77 14.06
N TRP A 127 -0.73 14.35 15.15
CA TRP A 127 0.03 15.22 16.04
C TRP A 127 1.24 14.47 16.59
N GLU A 128 2.23 15.21 17.02
CA GLU A 128 3.46 14.71 17.64
C GLU A 128 3.49 15.11 19.11
N ASP A 129 3.90 14.20 19.99
CA ASP A 129 4.16 14.51 21.39
C ASP A 129 5.59 15.01 21.61
N GLU A 130 5.91 15.50 22.81
CA GLU A 130 7.24 16.01 23.18
C GLU A 130 8.36 14.96 23.02
N LYS A 131 8.02 13.67 23.06
CA LYS A 131 8.95 12.57 22.89
C LYS A 131 9.20 12.22 21.42
N GLY A 132 8.43 12.78 20.49
CA GLY A 132 8.52 12.50 19.06
C GLY A 132 7.64 11.34 18.61
N ASN A 133 6.70 10.86 19.44
CA ASN A 133 5.73 9.87 18.99
C ASN A 133 4.66 10.54 18.12
N ILE A 134 4.28 9.88 17.03
CA ILE A 134 3.23 10.34 16.14
C ILE A 134 1.94 9.58 16.43
N TYR A 135 0.91 10.33 16.75
CA TYR A 135 -0.46 9.84 16.95
C TYR A 135 -1.35 10.34 15.83
N ALA A 136 -2.46 9.63 15.60
CA ALA A 136 -3.46 10.01 14.62
C ALA A 136 -4.88 9.67 15.08
N LYS A 137 -5.85 10.50 14.65
CA LYS A 137 -7.25 10.12 14.50
C LYS A 137 -7.52 9.83 13.04
N ARG A 138 -8.24 8.74 12.74
CA ARG A 138 -8.69 8.46 11.38
C ARG A 138 -9.97 9.23 11.10
N VAL A 139 -9.87 10.23 10.24
CA VAL A 139 -10.98 11.15 9.89
C VAL A 139 -11.80 10.59 8.74
N GLY A 140 -11.16 10.00 7.74
CA GLY A 140 -11.82 9.44 6.57
C GLY A 140 -11.20 8.13 6.13
N THR A 141 -12.04 7.23 5.61
CA THR A 141 -11.63 5.88 5.18
C THR A 141 -12.28 5.52 3.85
N MET A 142 -11.48 5.04 2.90
CA MET A 142 -11.94 4.32 1.72
C MET A 142 -11.00 3.15 1.50
N VAL A 143 -11.55 1.94 1.41
CA VAL A 143 -10.80 0.73 1.04
C VAL A 143 -11.63 -0.06 0.04
N VAL A 144 -11.07 -0.33 -1.12
CA VAL A 144 -11.67 -1.21 -2.12
C VAL A 144 -10.71 -2.35 -2.44
N ARG A 145 -11.25 -3.56 -2.47
CA ARG A 145 -10.54 -4.78 -2.82
C ARG A 145 -11.20 -5.43 -4.02
N TYR A 146 -10.39 -5.88 -4.98
CA TYR A 146 -10.87 -6.45 -6.22
C TYR A 146 -10.80 -7.97 -6.18
N TYR A 147 -11.93 -8.63 -6.44
CA TYR A 147 -12.08 -10.08 -6.27
C TYR A 147 -12.08 -10.85 -7.58
N THR A 148 -12.14 -10.16 -8.71
CA THR A 148 -12.25 -10.76 -10.05
C THR A 148 -11.35 -10.05 -11.05
N THR A 149 -10.93 -10.77 -12.08
CA THR A 149 -10.29 -10.17 -13.28
C THR A 149 -11.32 -9.31 -14.00
N THR A 150 -10.91 -8.12 -14.42
CA THR A 150 -11.75 -7.16 -15.15
C THR A 150 -11.01 -6.58 -16.35
N ASP A 151 -11.74 -6.13 -17.35
CA ASP A 151 -11.25 -5.13 -18.27
C ASP A 151 -11.26 -3.74 -17.64
N TRP A 152 -10.98 -2.69 -18.44
CA TRP A 152 -10.97 -1.33 -17.97
C TRP A 152 -12.36 -0.85 -17.50
N HIS A 153 -12.41 -0.43 -16.25
CA HIS A 153 -13.50 0.33 -15.67
C HIS A 153 -13.08 1.80 -15.61
N ASN A 154 -13.75 2.63 -16.37
CA ASN A 154 -13.46 4.06 -16.45
C ASN A 154 -14.30 4.85 -15.43
N ASN A 155 -13.69 5.89 -14.84
CA ASN A 155 -14.34 6.78 -13.88
C ASN A 155 -15.00 6.07 -12.69
N ALA A 156 -14.42 4.95 -12.22
CA ALA A 156 -14.89 4.27 -11.03
C ALA A 156 -14.75 5.20 -9.81
N THR A 157 -15.86 5.43 -9.12
CA THR A 157 -15.93 6.40 -8.02
C THR A 157 -16.21 5.68 -6.70
N TYR A 158 -15.39 5.94 -5.70
CA TYR A 158 -15.47 5.33 -4.38
C TYR A 158 -15.61 6.41 -3.31
N SER A 159 -16.71 6.37 -2.57
CA SER A 159 -17.00 7.33 -1.49
C SER A 159 -16.02 7.17 -0.33
N ILE A 160 -15.65 8.28 0.27
CA ILE A 160 -14.87 8.30 1.51
C ILE A 160 -15.85 8.38 2.69
N MET A 161 -15.79 7.38 3.56
CA MET A 161 -16.58 7.35 4.79
C MET A 161 -15.86 8.15 5.87
N TYR A 162 -16.58 9.07 6.51
CA TYR A 162 -16.03 9.96 7.54
C TYR A 162 -16.44 9.51 8.95
N GLY A 163 -15.52 9.63 9.90
CA GLY A 163 -15.74 9.26 11.29
C GLY A 163 -15.54 7.78 11.58
N ASP A 164 -16.20 7.28 12.62
CA ASP A 164 -16.21 5.85 12.95
C ASP A 164 -17.10 5.08 11.97
N ILE A 165 -16.47 4.25 11.17
CA ILE A 165 -17.15 3.48 10.11
C ILE A 165 -17.63 2.10 10.58
N THR A 166 -17.32 1.69 11.81
CA THR A 166 -17.60 0.32 12.28
C THR A 166 -19.08 0.00 12.40
N GLY A 167 -19.92 1.02 12.54
CA GLY A 167 -21.39 0.92 12.55
C GLY A 167 -22.05 1.21 11.20
N ASP A 168 -21.29 1.55 10.16
CA ASP A 168 -21.82 1.87 8.84
C ASP A 168 -22.25 0.58 8.10
N PRO A 169 -23.47 0.52 7.49
CA PRO A 169 -23.90 -0.64 6.71
C PRO A 169 -22.96 -1.00 5.54
N ALA A 170 -22.21 -0.03 5.01
CA ALA A 170 -21.23 -0.25 3.96
C ALA A 170 -19.88 -0.78 4.48
N TYR A 171 -19.69 -0.83 5.80
CA TYR A 171 -18.46 -1.34 6.41
C TYR A 171 -18.24 -2.81 6.08
N LYS A 172 -17.00 -3.14 5.70
CA LYS A 172 -16.56 -4.52 5.45
C LYS A 172 -15.30 -4.80 6.27
N ALA A 173 -15.13 -6.05 6.67
CA ALA A 173 -14.01 -6.47 7.54
C ALA A 173 -12.62 -6.06 7.02
N HIS A 174 -12.43 -5.97 5.70
CA HIS A 174 -11.17 -5.55 5.08
C HIS A 174 -10.93 -4.03 5.12
N MET A 175 -11.91 -3.22 5.52
CA MET A 175 -11.77 -1.75 5.58
C MET A 175 -10.93 -1.25 6.75
N MET A 176 -10.02 -2.07 7.22
CA MET A 176 -8.95 -1.75 8.17
C MET A 176 -9.43 -0.98 9.41
N ARG A 177 -9.73 -1.70 10.47
CA ARG A 177 -9.88 -1.11 11.81
C ARG A 177 -8.65 -0.27 12.15
N LEU A 178 -8.75 0.57 13.17
CA LEU A 178 -7.59 1.28 13.70
C LEU A 178 -6.50 0.29 14.10
N GLN A 179 -5.23 0.65 13.89
CA GLN A 179 -4.04 -0.11 14.27
C GLN A 179 -3.88 -1.51 13.62
N VAL A 180 -4.59 -1.80 12.53
CA VAL A 180 -4.46 -3.11 11.84
C VAL A 180 -3.14 -3.22 11.09
N GLU A 181 -2.65 -2.12 10.51
CA GLU A 181 -1.35 -2.05 9.84
C GLU A 181 -0.46 -1.00 10.48
N GLU A 182 0.79 -1.39 10.70
CA GLU A 182 1.81 -0.47 11.17
C GLU A 182 2.35 0.34 10.00
N ARG A 183 2.05 1.64 9.97
CA ARG A 183 2.59 2.60 9.01
C ARG A 183 3.57 3.52 9.71
N TYR A 184 4.59 3.96 9.00
CA TYR A 184 5.65 4.81 9.53
C TYR A 184 5.63 6.18 8.87
N THR A 185 6.17 7.13 9.60
CA THR A 185 6.43 8.50 9.14
C THR A 185 7.69 9.03 9.80
N VAL A 186 8.21 10.13 9.31
CA VAL A 186 9.37 10.82 9.92
C VAL A 186 8.84 11.87 10.89
N ASN A 187 9.32 11.86 12.14
CA ASN A 187 8.98 12.86 13.16
C ASN A 187 9.82 14.13 13.01
N SER A 188 9.57 15.14 13.86
CA SER A 188 10.30 16.40 13.85
C SER A 188 11.81 16.27 14.15
N LYS A 189 12.22 15.12 14.72
CA LYS A 189 13.62 14.80 15.03
C LYS A 189 14.32 14.06 13.87
N GLY A 190 13.62 13.82 12.76
CA GLY A 190 14.14 13.05 11.62
C GLY A 190 14.14 11.53 11.83
N GLU A 191 13.42 11.02 12.83
CA GLU A 191 13.36 9.59 13.14
C GLU A 191 12.15 8.93 12.48
N SER A 192 12.33 7.72 11.95
CA SER A 192 11.22 6.91 11.45
C SER A 192 10.48 6.27 12.62
N VAL A 193 9.25 6.68 12.84
CA VAL A 193 8.39 6.24 13.94
C VAL A 193 7.05 5.72 13.43
N PRO A 194 6.41 4.77 14.15
CA PRO A 194 5.09 4.29 13.76
C PRO A 194 4.03 5.38 13.97
N ILE A 195 3.05 5.43 13.05
CA ILE A 195 1.85 6.25 13.21
C ILE A 195 0.87 5.48 14.07
N LYS A 196 0.57 5.98 15.26
CA LYS A 196 -0.37 5.35 16.21
C LYS A 196 -1.77 5.91 16.01
N GLU A 197 -2.64 5.19 15.32
CA GLU A 197 -4.06 5.56 15.20
C GLU A 197 -4.78 5.21 16.51
N VAL A 198 -5.07 6.19 17.33
CA VAL A 198 -5.60 6.01 18.69
C VAL A 198 -7.11 6.19 18.81
N ALA A 199 -7.75 6.78 17.79
CA ALA A 199 -9.20 6.99 17.77
C ALA A 199 -9.71 7.21 16.34
N TRP A 200 -11.01 7.07 16.17
CA TRP A 200 -11.73 7.64 15.04
C TRP A 200 -11.86 9.16 15.23
N GLY A 201 -11.72 9.90 14.17
CA GLY A 201 -12.10 11.30 14.10
C GLY A 201 -13.61 11.44 13.95
N THR A 202 -14.06 12.68 13.84
CA THR A 202 -15.44 13.02 13.53
C THR A 202 -15.54 13.52 12.08
N LYS A 203 -16.77 13.61 11.56
CA LYS A 203 -17.01 14.25 10.25
C LYS A 203 -16.60 15.72 10.19
N ASP A 204 -16.47 16.39 11.35
CA ASP A 204 -16.11 17.81 11.46
C ASP A 204 -14.59 18.02 11.62
N ASP A 205 -13.84 16.96 11.94
CA ASP A 205 -12.39 17.04 12.02
C ASP A 205 -11.77 17.38 10.65
N VAL A 206 -10.83 18.32 10.66
CA VAL A 206 -10.01 18.64 9.49
C VAL A 206 -8.81 17.72 9.49
N PRO A 207 -8.56 16.95 8.42
CA PRO A 207 -7.37 16.12 8.33
C PRO A 207 -6.11 16.98 8.22
N THR A 208 -4.98 16.42 8.58
CA THR A 208 -3.65 17.01 8.36
C THR A 208 -2.85 16.24 7.32
N HIS A 209 -3.22 14.96 7.06
CA HIS A 209 -2.51 14.08 6.15
C HIS A 209 -3.47 13.21 5.33
N LEU A 210 -3.06 12.95 4.10
CA LEU A 210 -3.66 11.98 3.18
C LEU A 210 -2.69 10.83 2.96
N LEU A 211 -3.16 9.61 3.20
CA LEU A 211 -2.53 8.37 2.76
C LEU A 211 -3.35 7.82 1.60
N LEU A 212 -2.69 7.48 0.51
CA LEU A 212 -3.30 6.81 -0.62
C LEU A 212 -2.32 5.75 -1.10
N GLN A 213 -2.81 4.54 -1.26
CA GLN A 213 -2.02 3.43 -1.76
C GLN A 213 -2.84 2.62 -2.77
N PHE A 214 -2.20 2.29 -3.88
CA PHE A 214 -2.63 1.30 -4.86
C PHE A 214 -1.66 0.13 -4.78
N THR A 215 -2.16 -1.10 -4.69
CA THR A 215 -1.30 -2.28 -4.59
C THR A 215 -1.88 -3.47 -5.35
N SER A 216 -1.02 -4.25 -5.99
CA SER A 216 -1.40 -5.51 -6.64
C SER A 216 -1.63 -6.66 -5.66
N SER A 217 -1.38 -6.47 -4.36
CA SER A 217 -1.55 -7.47 -3.29
C SER A 217 -1.87 -6.80 -1.97
N HIS A 218 -2.84 -7.34 -1.22
CA HIS A 218 -3.16 -6.90 0.14
C HIS A 218 -2.39 -7.66 1.23
N GLY A 219 -1.54 -8.60 0.84
CA GLY A 219 -0.89 -9.53 1.78
C GLY A 219 0.17 -8.91 2.69
N GLY A 220 0.52 -7.66 2.48
CA GLY A 220 1.62 -7.00 3.18
C GLY A 220 3.00 -7.40 2.61
N ALA A 221 4.06 -7.13 3.38
CA ALA A 221 5.42 -7.39 2.93
C ALA A 221 5.68 -8.88 2.72
N TYR A 222 6.17 -9.23 1.52
CA TYR A 222 6.58 -10.58 1.13
C TYR A 222 5.47 -11.64 1.12
N ILE A 223 4.20 -11.25 1.21
CA ILE A 223 3.05 -12.15 1.16
C ILE A 223 2.13 -11.73 0.01
N GLY A 224 1.73 -12.66 -0.85
CA GLY A 224 0.82 -12.38 -1.96
C GLY A 224 0.72 -13.53 -2.94
N SER A 225 0.10 -13.27 -4.08
CA SER A 225 -0.05 -14.25 -5.18
C SER A 225 0.64 -13.74 -6.44
N PRO A 226 1.77 -14.34 -6.86
CA PRO A 226 2.37 -14.02 -8.15
C PRO A 226 1.35 -14.14 -9.28
N GLY A 227 1.32 -13.16 -10.16
CA GLY A 227 0.38 -13.09 -11.28
C GLY A 227 -0.80 -12.14 -11.07
N ASN A 228 -1.03 -11.64 -9.85
CA ASN A 228 -1.93 -10.50 -9.64
C ASN A 228 -1.34 -9.24 -10.27
N SER A 229 -2.19 -8.47 -10.95
CA SER A 229 -1.83 -7.16 -11.48
C SER A 229 -2.97 -6.17 -11.32
N LEU A 230 -2.60 -4.91 -11.09
CA LEU A 230 -3.52 -3.78 -11.00
C LEU A 230 -3.02 -2.66 -11.92
N TRP A 231 -3.89 -2.17 -12.81
CA TRP A 231 -3.64 -1.00 -13.63
C TRP A 231 -4.47 0.17 -13.11
N ILE A 232 -3.87 1.34 -13.03
CA ILE A 232 -4.51 2.57 -12.56
C ILE A 232 -4.19 3.72 -13.49
N ASP A 233 -5.21 4.57 -13.72
CA ASP A 233 -5.10 5.78 -14.52
C ASP A 233 -6.10 6.85 -14.04
N ASN A 234 -5.91 8.10 -14.47
CA ASN A 234 -6.85 9.21 -14.30
C ASN A 234 -7.33 9.44 -12.84
N VAL A 235 -6.41 9.33 -11.88
CA VAL A 235 -6.74 9.48 -10.45
C VAL A 235 -7.09 10.91 -10.11
N LYS A 236 -8.24 11.13 -9.46
CA LYS A 236 -8.69 12.44 -8.97
C LYS A 236 -9.51 12.33 -7.69
N LEU A 237 -9.42 13.35 -6.84
CA LEU A 237 -10.30 13.53 -5.69
C LEU A 237 -11.54 14.32 -6.12
N VAL A 238 -12.70 13.93 -5.59
CA VAL A 238 -14.00 14.56 -5.85
C VAL A 238 -14.44 15.32 -4.59
N TYR A 239 -14.91 16.55 -4.76
CA TYR A 239 -15.34 17.47 -3.68
C TYR A 239 -16.81 17.80 -3.77
#